data_bfc5c11a376fbee1403b46f79c8f251a
#
_entry.id   bfc5c11a376fbee1403b46f79c8f251a
#
_cell.length_a   1.000
_cell.length_b   1.000
_cell.length_c   1.000
_cell.angle_alpha   90.00
_cell.angle_beta   90.00
_cell.angle_gamma   90.00
#
_symmetry.space_group_name_H-M   'P 1'
#
loop_
_entity.id
_entity.type
_entity.pdbx_description
1 polymer ?
#
loop_
_entity_poly.entity_id
_entity_poly.type
_entity_poly.pdbx_seq_one_letter_code
_entity_poly.pdbx_strand_id
1 'polypeptide(L)'
;TLLKLGVSGYLSKRNSPGLGDSDVWGELFGYTPIRTPVLYSNGYVPAVGTGNKTNPWVAATQTGFNENWKNTIQTNVTLEQKLDFITKNLKFVGRFGYDTYNDNTIKRHKWPEQWLAERARNEEGELVFKKISGAGNMAQESSSSGNRREFLDLTLNWNRAFKAHHPSATLKYTQDAFVKTVALGDDLKEGVSRRNQALAGRFAYNYNYRYFVDFNFGYNGSENFAKGHRFGFFPAYSLAWNIAEEKIIKKHLKWMNMFKVRYSYGKVGNDNVGTRFPYLYSIADNYKENDQTKYYAGYNWATYGSNKSYNGLR
;
A
#
# COMPACT_ATOMS: atom_id res chain seq x y z
N THR A 1 28.13 -19.56 -9.96
CA THR A 1 26.86 -19.50 -9.21
C THR A 1 27.03 -18.56 -8.02
N LEU A 2 26.08 -17.68 -7.79
CA LEU A 2 26.04 -16.79 -6.64
C LEU A 2 24.61 -16.82 -6.06
N LEU A 3 24.51 -17.18 -4.79
CA LEU A 3 23.26 -17.13 -4.02
C LEU A 3 23.33 -15.97 -3.04
N LYS A 4 22.31 -15.10 -3.08
CA LYS A 4 22.14 -14.00 -2.12
C LYS A 4 20.84 -14.19 -1.36
N LEU A 5 20.92 -14.13 -0.06
CA LEU A 5 19.77 -14.15 0.84
C LEU A 5 19.71 -12.81 1.55
N GLY A 6 18.55 -12.20 1.53
CA GLY A 6 18.28 -10.95 2.24
C GLY A 6 17.02 -11.11 3.09
N VAL A 7 17.14 -10.74 4.35
CA VAL A 7 16.01 -10.59 5.26
C VAL A 7 16.12 -9.21 5.89
N SER A 8 15.07 -8.44 5.78
CA SER A 8 14.95 -7.13 6.42
C SER A 8 13.58 -6.98 7.04
N GLY A 9 13.48 -6.15 8.04
CA GLY A 9 12.21 -5.88 8.67
C GLY A 9 12.34 -4.89 9.80
N TYR A 10 11.21 -4.44 10.27
CA TYR A 10 11.13 -3.64 11.48
C TYR A 10 9.94 -4.06 12.33
N LEU A 11 10.10 -3.89 13.62
CA LEU A 11 9.04 -3.97 14.62
C LEU A 11 8.90 -2.60 15.26
N SER A 12 7.69 -2.06 15.25
CA SER A 12 7.36 -0.81 15.94
C SER A 12 6.28 -1.08 16.96
N LYS A 13 6.50 -0.65 18.19
CA LYS A 13 5.49 -0.59 19.24
C LYS A 13 5.26 0.86 19.62
N ARG A 14 4.02 1.31 19.55
CA ARG A 14 3.62 2.64 19.99
C ARG A 14 2.55 2.53 21.05
N ASN A 15 2.74 3.24 22.16
CA ASN A 15 1.74 3.45 23.16
C ASN A 15 1.29 4.92 23.13
N SER A 16 -0.02 5.13 23.23
CA SER A 16 -0.62 6.45 23.34
C SER A 16 -1.78 6.41 24.33
N PRO A 17 -2.24 7.57 24.82
CA PRO A 17 -3.40 7.64 25.72
C PRO A 17 -4.65 6.97 25.13
N GLY A 18 -5.57 6.56 25.99
CA GLY A 18 -6.84 5.96 25.57
C GLY A 18 -7.71 6.89 24.74
N LEU A 19 -7.64 8.20 24.99
CA LEU A 19 -8.02 9.22 24.01
C LEU A 19 -6.92 9.37 22.98
N GLY A 20 -7.28 9.61 21.74
CA GLY A 20 -6.31 9.86 20.68
C GLY A 20 -5.44 11.10 20.94
N ASP A 21 -4.29 11.19 20.29
CA ASP A 21 -3.37 12.33 20.45
C ASP A 21 -4.06 13.67 20.14
N SER A 22 -4.93 13.71 19.12
CA SER A 22 -5.70 14.90 18.73
C SER A 22 -6.65 15.37 19.85
N ASP A 23 -7.25 14.42 20.56
CA ASP A 23 -8.16 14.73 21.65
C ASP A 23 -7.41 15.29 22.86
N VAL A 24 -6.25 14.72 23.19
CA VAL A 24 -5.37 15.25 24.27
C VAL A 24 -4.91 16.67 23.95
N TRP A 25 -4.52 16.94 22.68
CA TRP A 25 -4.17 18.28 22.25
C TRP A 25 -5.36 19.25 22.28
N GLY A 26 -6.55 18.77 21.89
CA GLY A 26 -7.78 19.56 21.98
C GLY A 26 -8.11 19.98 23.41
N GLU A 27 -7.99 19.06 24.36
CA GLU A 27 -8.17 19.36 25.77
C GLU A 27 -7.08 20.32 26.30
N LEU A 28 -5.82 20.17 25.85
CA LEU A 28 -4.72 21.08 26.24
C LEU A 28 -4.98 22.51 25.81
N PHE A 29 -5.41 22.74 24.57
CA PHE A 29 -5.69 24.09 24.09
C PHE A 29 -6.97 24.69 24.65
N GLY A 30 -7.93 23.88 25.06
CA GLY A 30 -9.18 24.31 25.70
C GLY A 30 -9.11 24.49 27.21
N TYR A 31 -8.01 24.06 27.82
CA TYR A 31 -7.89 24.03 29.30
C TYR A 31 -7.39 25.36 29.87
N THR A 32 -8.02 25.77 30.95
CA THR A 32 -7.64 26.99 31.68
C THR A 32 -7.34 26.64 33.15
N PRO A 33 -6.06 26.58 33.57
CA PRO A 33 -5.67 26.16 34.90
C PRO A 33 -6.24 27.03 36.05
N ILE A 34 -6.44 28.31 35.78
CA ILE A 34 -7.02 29.27 36.75
C ILE A 34 -8.49 28.91 37.05
N ARG A 35 -9.19 28.40 36.06
CA ARG A 35 -10.62 28.04 36.17
C ARG A 35 -10.82 26.68 36.82
N THR A 36 -9.97 25.72 36.53
CA THR A 36 -10.16 24.31 36.93
C THR A 36 -8.81 23.72 37.30
N PRO A 37 -8.62 23.20 38.52
CA PRO A 37 -7.38 22.53 38.92
C PRO A 37 -7.21 21.20 38.13
N VAL A 38 -5.98 20.69 38.07
CA VAL A 38 -5.70 19.38 37.50
C VAL A 38 -6.37 18.26 38.28
N LEU A 39 -6.24 18.30 39.58
CA LEU A 39 -6.92 17.43 40.54
C LEU A 39 -7.31 18.27 41.76
N TYR A 40 -8.37 17.90 42.45
CA TYR A 40 -8.66 18.43 43.76
C TYR A 40 -7.71 17.83 44.81
N SER A 41 -7.57 18.47 45.97
CA SER A 41 -6.68 18.03 47.06
C SER A 41 -6.98 16.62 47.57
N ASN A 42 -8.20 16.17 47.45
CA ASN A 42 -8.64 14.81 47.79
C ASN A 42 -8.43 13.79 46.64
N GLY A 43 -7.80 14.18 45.53
CA GLY A 43 -7.54 13.33 44.38
C GLY A 43 -8.71 13.20 43.40
N TYR A 44 -9.83 13.88 43.62
CA TYR A 44 -10.95 13.86 42.69
C TYR A 44 -10.63 14.58 41.39
N VAL A 45 -11.10 14.02 40.29
CA VAL A 45 -10.97 14.61 38.95
C VAL A 45 -12.02 15.71 38.79
N PRO A 46 -11.61 16.94 38.50
CA PRO A 46 -12.55 18.04 38.26
C PRO A 46 -13.36 17.82 36.99
N ALA A 47 -14.65 18.09 37.03
CA ALA A 47 -15.48 18.21 35.85
C ALA A 47 -15.19 19.52 35.12
N VAL A 48 -14.90 19.44 33.83
CA VAL A 48 -14.61 20.58 32.94
C VAL A 48 -15.79 20.83 32.01
N GLY A 49 -16.75 21.61 32.46
CA GLY A 49 -17.95 21.93 31.66
C GLY A 49 -18.96 20.78 31.60
N THR A 50 -19.76 20.75 30.54
CA THR A 50 -20.75 19.72 30.26
C THR A 50 -20.22 18.69 29.28
N GLY A 51 -20.60 17.43 29.44
CA GLY A 51 -20.18 16.32 28.58
C GLY A 51 -18.86 15.68 29.03
N ASN A 52 -18.30 14.87 28.13
CA ASN A 52 -17.10 14.06 28.40
C ASN A 52 -15.79 14.87 28.25
N LYS A 53 -15.75 16.09 28.74
CA LYS A 53 -14.55 16.92 28.77
C LYS A 53 -13.77 16.70 30.04
N THR A 54 -12.46 16.67 29.93
CA THR A 54 -11.56 16.53 31.09
C THR A 54 -10.31 17.41 30.87
N ASN A 55 -9.47 17.49 31.89
CA ASN A 55 -8.23 18.22 31.74
C ASN A 55 -7.18 17.37 30.96
N PRO A 56 -6.18 18.02 30.36
CA PRO A 56 -5.21 17.32 29.52
C PRO A 56 -4.37 16.27 30.26
N TRP A 57 -4.09 16.48 31.55
CA TRP A 57 -3.37 15.50 32.35
C TRP A 57 -4.20 14.22 32.55
N VAL A 58 -5.48 14.37 32.90
CA VAL A 58 -6.40 13.23 33.01
C VAL A 58 -6.63 12.55 31.68
N ALA A 59 -6.76 13.34 30.60
CA ALA A 59 -6.89 12.83 29.26
C ALA A 59 -5.69 11.93 28.86
N ALA A 60 -4.49 12.34 29.24
CA ALA A 60 -3.27 11.61 28.92
C ALA A 60 -3.01 10.40 29.83
N THR A 61 -3.46 10.42 31.12
CA THR A 61 -3.01 9.45 32.11
C THR A 61 -4.11 8.53 32.66
N GLN A 62 -5.39 8.95 32.65
CA GLN A 62 -6.48 8.23 33.30
C GLN A 62 -7.53 7.66 32.33
N THR A 63 -7.42 7.92 31.04
CA THR A 63 -8.40 7.47 30.06
C THR A 63 -8.09 6.10 29.45
N GLY A 64 -7.05 5.42 29.96
CA GLY A 64 -6.59 4.15 29.46
C GLY A 64 -5.43 4.30 28.47
N PHE A 65 -5.27 3.36 27.55
CA PHE A 65 -4.16 3.35 26.59
C PHE A 65 -4.55 2.73 25.26
N ASN A 66 -3.78 3.10 24.25
CA ASN A 66 -3.85 2.56 22.90
C ASN A 66 -2.46 2.02 22.55
N GLU A 67 -2.37 0.72 22.33
CA GLU A 67 -1.16 0.02 21.98
C GLU A 67 -1.23 -0.42 20.51
N ASN A 68 -0.29 0.07 19.72
CA ASN A 68 -0.17 -0.28 18.30
C ASN A 68 1.14 -1.01 18.02
N TRP A 69 1.03 -2.17 17.40
CA TRP A 69 2.15 -3.00 16.95
C TRP A 69 2.16 -3.08 15.44
N LYS A 70 3.26 -2.65 14.84
CA LYS A 70 3.52 -2.81 13.41
C LYS A 70 4.72 -3.70 13.20
N ASN A 71 4.56 -4.68 12.36
CA ASN A 71 5.70 -5.47 11.91
C ASN A 71 5.69 -5.59 10.38
N THR A 72 6.87 -5.50 9.81
CA THR A 72 7.11 -5.73 8.39
C THR A 72 8.29 -6.67 8.29
N ILE A 73 8.14 -7.73 7.52
CA ILE A 73 9.22 -8.66 7.18
C ILE A 73 9.28 -8.75 5.67
N GLN A 74 10.46 -8.51 5.13
CA GLN A 74 10.76 -8.61 3.71
C GLN A 74 11.89 -9.59 3.52
N THR A 75 11.64 -10.60 2.72
CA THR A 75 12.63 -11.62 2.39
C THR A 75 12.89 -11.63 0.90
N ASN A 76 14.13 -11.78 0.52
CA ASN A 76 14.49 -11.97 -0.87
C ASN A 76 15.58 -13.02 -1.01
N VAL A 77 15.44 -13.82 -2.04
CA VAL A 77 16.41 -14.81 -2.46
C VAL A 77 16.78 -14.49 -3.90
N THR A 78 18.05 -14.34 -4.20
CA THR A 78 18.53 -14.11 -5.57
C THR A 78 19.56 -15.18 -5.92
N LEU A 79 19.31 -15.92 -6.99
CA LEU A 79 20.22 -16.86 -7.60
C LEU A 79 20.75 -16.27 -8.91
N GLU A 80 22.06 -16.11 -9.01
CA GLU A 80 22.73 -15.73 -10.24
C GLU A 80 23.56 -16.90 -10.74
N GLN A 81 23.31 -17.31 -11.98
CA GLN A 81 24.04 -18.40 -12.62
C GLN A 81 24.59 -17.94 -13.97
N LYS A 82 25.90 -18.05 -14.13
CA LYS A 82 26.52 -17.92 -15.45
C LYS A 82 26.28 -19.21 -16.24
N LEU A 83 25.82 -19.06 -17.46
CA LEU A 83 25.51 -20.17 -18.38
C LEU A 83 26.48 -20.16 -19.59
N ASP A 84 27.74 -19.82 -19.34
CA ASP A 84 28.79 -19.74 -20.36
C ASP A 84 29.02 -21.09 -21.06
N PHE A 85 28.61 -22.18 -20.45
CA PHE A 85 28.66 -23.54 -21.04
C PHE A 85 27.67 -23.73 -22.18
N ILE A 86 26.58 -22.92 -22.24
CA ILE A 86 25.62 -22.89 -23.36
C ILE A 86 26.12 -21.90 -24.41
N THR A 87 26.36 -20.66 -24.01
CA THR A 87 26.94 -19.60 -24.84
C THR A 87 27.59 -18.53 -23.97
N LYS A 88 28.71 -17.98 -24.46
CA LYS A 88 29.47 -16.96 -23.73
C LYS A 88 28.60 -15.78 -23.35
N ASN A 89 28.73 -15.31 -22.11
CA ASN A 89 28.03 -14.18 -21.52
C ASN A 89 26.50 -14.36 -21.36
N LEU A 90 26.02 -15.60 -21.39
CA LEU A 90 24.67 -15.90 -20.98
C LEU A 90 24.60 -15.96 -19.45
N LYS A 91 23.67 -15.22 -18.87
CA LYS A 91 23.46 -15.15 -17.41
C LYS A 91 21.98 -15.32 -17.10
N PHE A 92 21.72 -16.25 -16.17
CA PHE A 92 20.40 -16.38 -15.55
C PHE A 92 20.40 -15.68 -14.17
N VAL A 93 19.31 -14.99 -13.87
CA VAL A 93 19.05 -14.41 -12.56
C VAL A 93 17.62 -14.75 -12.14
N GLY A 94 17.49 -15.53 -11.07
CA GLY A 94 16.22 -15.81 -10.44
C GLY A 94 16.11 -15.04 -9.13
N ARG A 95 14.97 -14.37 -8.89
CA ARG A 95 14.67 -13.68 -7.64
C ARG A 95 13.32 -14.13 -7.13
N PHE A 96 13.27 -14.44 -5.86
CA PHE A 96 12.03 -14.69 -5.14
C PHE A 96 11.95 -13.76 -3.95
N GLY A 97 10.83 -13.12 -3.75
CA GLY A 97 10.56 -12.26 -2.60
C GLY A 97 9.26 -12.68 -1.90
N TYR A 98 9.27 -12.57 -0.59
CA TYR A 98 8.11 -12.80 0.26
C TYR A 98 8.06 -11.73 1.33
N ASP A 99 7.03 -10.90 1.27
CA ASP A 99 6.86 -9.77 2.17
C ASP A 99 5.58 -9.94 2.96
N THR A 100 5.63 -9.62 4.26
CA THR A 100 4.46 -9.54 5.13
C THR A 100 4.42 -8.20 5.84
N TYR A 101 3.23 -7.69 6.00
CA TYR A 101 2.93 -6.52 6.82
C TYR A 101 1.76 -6.84 7.74
N ASN A 102 1.91 -6.51 9.01
CA ASN A 102 0.84 -6.61 9.99
C ASN A 102 0.84 -5.35 10.88
N ASP A 103 -0.35 -4.83 11.14
CA ASP A 103 -0.62 -3.71 12.03
C ASP A 103 -1.76 -4.10 12.94
N ASN A 104 -1.52 -4.14 14.23
CA ASN A 104 -2.48 -4.54 15.24
C ASN A 104 -2.58 -3.44 16.29
N THR A 105 -3.78 -2.99 16.57
CA THR A 105 -4.08 -1.98 17.57
C THR A 105 -5.02 -2.56 18.61
N ILE A 106 -4.66 -2.42 19.87
CA ILE A 106 -5.51 -2.72 21.02
C ILE A 106 -5.73 -1.42 21.76
N LYS A 107 -6.96 -0.97 21.82
CA LYS A 107 -7.37 0.22 22.56
C LYS A 107 -8.17 -0.18 23.79
N ARG A 108 -7.72 0.23 24.97
CA ARG A 108 -8.44 0.10 26.23
C ARG A 108 -8.71 1.50 26.74
N HIS A 109 -9.96 1.84 26.88
CA HIS A 109 -10.35 3.18 27.27
C HIS A 109 -11.44 3.17 28.33
N LYS A 110 -11.41 4.18 29.17
CA LYS A 110 -12.42 4.44 30.20
C LYS A 110 -12.53 5.93 30.43
N TRP A 111 -13.64 6.36 31.01
CA TRP A 111 -13.78 7.69 31.54
C TRP A 111 -13.60 7.67 33.06
N PRO A 112 -12.80 8.56 33.64
CA PRO A 112 -12.69 8.69 35.07
C PRO A 112 -13.96 9.30 35.64
N GLU A 113 -14.22 9.01 36.90
CA GLU A 113 -15.25 9.69 37.66
C GLU A 113 -14.89 11.17 37.81
N GLN A 114 -15.88 12.06 37.64
CA GLN A 114 -15.66 13.50 37.65
C GLN A 114 -16.55 14.18 38.67
N TRP A 115 -15.97 15.17 39.35
CA TRP A 115 -16.57 15.87 40.46
C TRP A 115 -16.52 17.38 40.23
N LEU A 116 -17.50 18.10 40.79
CA LEU A 116 -17.55 19.55 40.86
C LEU A 116 -17.48 19.97 42.30
N ALA A 117 -16.55 20.84 42.66
CA ALA A 117 -16.54 21.48 43.94
C ALA A 117 -17.67 22.53 44.01
N GLU A 118 -18.54 22.43 44.99
CA GLU A 118 -19.58 23.41 45.21
C GLU A 118 -18.99 24.67 45.86
N ARG A 119 -19.69 25.80 45.75
CA ARG A 119 -19.28 27.05 46.39
C ARG A 119 -19.49 27.01 47.90
N ALA A 120 -20.37 26.14 48.36
CA ALA A 120 -20.64 25.93 49.76
C ALA A 120 -19.52 25.13 50.43
N ARG A 121 -19.28 25.41 51.70
CA ARG A 121 -18.42 24.61 52.57
C ARG A 121 -19.28 23.91 53.62
N ASN A 122 -18.83 22.74 54.09
CA ASN A 122 -19.47 22.04 55.18
C ASN A 122 -19.22 22.79 56.53
N GLU A 123 -19.82 22.33 57.60
CA GLU A 123 -19.67 22.89 58.94
C GLU A 123 -18.22 22.89 59.45
N GLU A 124 -17.40 21.99 58.93
CA GLU A 124 -15.96 21.84 59.21
C GLU A 124 -15.07 22.73 58.30
N GLY A 125 -15.69 23.52 57.41
CA GLY A 125 -15.00 24.43 56.51
C GLY A 125 -14.41 23.79 55.25
N GLU A 126 -14.69 22.50 54.98
CA GLU A 126 -14.20 21.78 53.81
C GLU A 126 -15.10 21.98 52.59
N LEU A 127 -14.51 21.81 51.40
CA LEU A 127 -15.24 21.85 50.12
C LEU A 127 -16.22 20.69 50.04
N VAL A 128 -17.43 20.99 49.63
CA VAL A 128 -18.44 19.98 49.30
C VAL A 128 -18.29 19.63 47.81
N PHE A 129 -18.27 18.33 47.50
CA PHE A 129 -18.12 17.83 46.16
C PHE A 129 -19.38 17.16 45.65
N LYS A 130 -19.82 17.55 44.47
CA LYS A 130 -20.93 16.92 43.77
C LYS A 130 -20.38 16.07 42.64
N LYS A 131 -20.78 14.80 42.62
CA LYS A 131 -20.47 13.89 41.52
C LYS A 131 -21.23 14.30 40.26
N ILE A 132 -20.51 14.52 39.16
CA ILE A 132 -21.07 14.92 37.88
C ILE A 132 -21.19 13.74 36.93
N SER A 133 -20.16 12.87 36.91
CA SER A 133 -20.18 11.63 36.12
C SER A 133 -19.59 10.47 36.90
N GLY A 134 -20.15 9.26 36.71
CA GLY A 134 -19.61 8.03 37.27
C GLY A 134 -18.39 7.56 36.50
N ALA A 135 -17.57 6.73 37.10
CA ALA A 135 -16.52 6.02 36.39
C ALA A 135 -17.14 5.08 35.34
N GLY A 136 -16.70 5.20 34.12
CA GLY A 136 -17.03 4.23 33.10
C GLY A 136 -16.25 2.93 33.30
N ASN A 137 -16.85 1.80 32.95
CA ASN A 137 -16.13 0.53 32.83
C ASN A 137 -15.07 0.63 31.75
N MET A 138 -13.95 -0.08 31.90
CA MET A 138 -12.95 -0.14 30.85
C MET A 138 -13.50 -0.90 29.66
N ALA A 139 -13.57 -0.25 28.51
CA ALA A 139 -13.92 -0.87 27.24
C ALA A 139 -12.65 -1.27 26.49
N GLN A 140 -12.75 -2.32 25.70
CA GLN A 140 -11.67 -2.79 24.84
C GLN A 140 -12.15 -2.87 23.39
N GLU A 141 -11.35 -2.32 22.49
CA GLU A 141 -11.51 -2.39 21.07
C GLU A 141 -10.22 -2.92 20.45
N SER A 142 -10.33 -3.65 19.36
CA SER A 142 -9.17 -4.08 18.58
C SER A 142 -9.41 -3.86 17.11
N SER A 143 -8.35 -3.49 16.41
CA SER A 143 -8.34 -3.42 14.95
C SER A 143 -7.05 -4.01 14.43
N SER A 144 -7.12 -4.61 13.26
CA SER A 144 -5.95 -5.18 12.61
C SER A 144 -6.00 -4.90 11.12
N SER A 145 -4.84 -4.75 10.51
CA SER A 145 -4.66 -4.80 9.07
C SER A 145 -3.43 -5.61 8.73
N GLY A 146 -3.44 -6.26 7.60
CA GLY A 146 -2.31 -7.08 7.18
C GLY A 146 -2.39 -7.43 5.71
N ASN A 147 -1.20 -7.65 5.15
CA ASN A 147 -1.09 -8.11 3.78
C ASN A 147 0.13 -9.00 3.61
N ARG A 148 0.13 -9.74 2.52
CA ARG A 148 1.21 -10.59 2.06
C ARG A 148 1.44 -10.35 0.57
N ARG A 149 2.69 -10.29 0.19
CA ARG A 149 3.11 -10.21 -1.20
C ARG A 149 4.14 -11.29 -1.50
N GLU A 150 3.94 -11.97 -2.62
CA GLU A 150 4.87 -12.93 -3.19
C GLU A 150 5.31 -12.42 -4.56
N PHE A 151 6.59 -12.51 -4.84
CA PHE A 151 7.18 -12.01 -6.07
C PHE A 151 8.18 -13.00 -6.62
N LEU A 152 8.08 -13.31 -7.90
CA LEU A 152 9.03 -14.12 -8.66
C LEU A 152 9.48 -13.34 -9.90
N ASP A 153 10.80 -13.28 -10.10
CA ASP A 153 11.44 -12.66 -11.26
C ASP A 153 12.49 -13.62 -11.80
N LEU A 154 12.34 -14.05 -13.04
CA LEU A 154 13.30 -14.88 -13.73
C LEU A 154 13.80 -14.13 -14.96
N THR A 155 15.09 -13.86 -15.01
CA THR A 155 15.69 -13.06 -16.07
C THR A 155 16.83 -13.81 -16.72
N LEU A 156 16.80 -13.89 -18.04
CA LEU A 156 17.88 -14.41 -18.88
C LEU A 156 18.48 -13.24 -19.68
N ASN A 157 19.76 -13.01 -19.48
CA ASN A 157 20.49 -11.94 -20.16
C ASN A 157 21.61 -12.53 -21.00
N TRP A 158 21.72 -12.08 -22.23
CA TRP A 158 22.81 -12.43 -23.13
C TRP A 158 23.31 -11.20 -23.86
N ASN A 159 24.61 -11.06 -23.94
CA ASN A 159 25.25 -10.05 -24.77
C ASN A 159 26.55 -10.58 -25.34
N ARG A 160 26.87 -10.19 -26.55
CA ARG A 160 28.09 -10.62 -27.20
C ARG A 160 28.58 -9.59 -28.20
N ALA A 161 29.89 -9.49 -28.34
CA ALA A 161 30.51 -8.68 -29.36
C ALA A 161 31.22 -9.59 -30.36
N PHE A 162 30.94 -9.40 -31.66
CA PHE A 162 31.55 -10.08 -32.77
C PHE A 162 32.12 -9.04 -33.76
N LYS A 163 33.35 -8.62 -33.56
CA LYS A 163 33.96 -7.53 -34.36
C LYS A 163 33.08 -6.26 -34.28
N ALA A 164 32.41 -5.93 -35.39
CA ALA A 164 31.54 -4.76 -35.46
C ALA A 164 30.09 -5.02 -35.03
N HIS A 165 29.74 -6.26 -34.73
CA HIS A 165 28.37 -6.66 -34.37
C HIS A 165 28.23 -6.83 -32.88
N HIS A 166 27.23 -6.18 -32.26
CA HIS A 166 26.98 -6.21 -30.83
C HIS A 166 25.50 -6.56 -30.57
N PRO A 167 25.11 -7.83 -30.70
CA PRO A 167 23.78 -8.28 -30.32
C PRO A 167 23.66 -8.40 -28.80
N SER A 168 22.46 -8.11 -28.28
CA SER A 168 22.09 -8.41 -26.91
C SER A 168 20.63 -8.83 -26.83
N ALA A 169 20.32 -9.72 -25.91
CA ALA A 169 18.96 -10.20 -25.68
C ALA A 169 18.70 -10.29 -24.17
N THR A 170 17.51 -9.92 -23.76
CA THR A 170 17.00 -10.12 -22.41
C THR A 170 15.62 -10.74 -22.51
N LEU A 171 15.38 -11.80 -21.77
CA LEU A 171 14.06 -12.38 -21.57
C LEU A 171 13.77 -12.36 -20.07
N LYS A 172 12.62 -11.84 -19.69
CA LYS A 172 12.23 -11.68 -18.30
C LYS A 172 10.81 -12.18 -18.07
N TYR A 173 10.66 -13.07 -17.12
CA TYR A 173 9.37 -13.51 -16.61
C TYR A 173 9.18 -12.96 -15.21
N THR A 174 8.02 -12.38 -14.93
CA THR A 174 7.65 -11.91 -13.59
C THR A 174 6.27 -12.42 -13.20
N GLN A 175 6.12 -12.70 -11.94
CA GLN A 175 4.84 -13.03 -11.33
C GLN A 175 4.79 -12.37 -9.97
N ASP A 176 3.67 -11.70 -9.66
CA ASP A 176 3.44 -11.21 -8.32
C ASP A 176 2.03 -11.54 -7.83
N ALA A 177 1.90 -11.76 -6.54
CA ALA A 177 0.64 -12.00 -5.86
C ALA A 177 0.58 -11.14 -4.60
N PHE A 178 -0.51 -10.41 -4.45
CA PHE A 178 -0.80 -9.60 -3.27
C PHE A 178 -2.15 -9.98 -2.70
N VAL A 179 -2.24 -10.16 -1.39
CA VAL A 179 -3.48 -10.45 -0.69
C VAL A 179 -3.56 -9.72 0.64
N LYS A 180 -4.71 -9.18 0.97
CA LYS A 180 -5.03 -8.78 2.33
C LYS A 180 -5.30 -10.02 3.18
N THR A 181 -4.75 -10.07 4.38
CA THR A 181 -4.84 -11.25 5.27
C THR A 181 -5.83 -11.07 6.41
N VAL A 182 -6.14 -9.83 6.77
CA VAL A 182 -7.08 -9.48 7.84
C VAL A 182 -7.84 -8.20 7.47
N ALA A 183 -8.93 -7.93 8.17
CA ALA A 183 -9.80 -6.77 7.97
C ALA A 183 -10.33 -6.67 6.53
N LEU A 184 -10.84 -7.77 6.02
CA LEU A 184 -11.29 -7.89 4.63
C LEU A 184 -12.57 -7.08 4.35
N GLY A 185 -13.35 -6.73 5.39
CA GLY A 185 -14.66 -6.11 5.21
C GLY A 185 -15.67 -7.07 4.60
N ASP A 186 -16.74 -6.51 4.06
CA ASP A 186 -17.86 -7.29 3.48
C ASP A 186 -17.69 -7.56 1.97
N ASP A 187 -16.67 -6.95 1.34
CA ASP A 187 -16.40 -7.20 -0.09
C ASP A 187 -15.56 -8.47 -0.26
N LEU A 188 -16.19 -9.52 -0.77
CA LEU A 188 -15.53 -10.81 -1.02
C LEU A 188 -14.30 -10.70 -1.93
N LYS A 189 -14.18 -9.65 -2.73
CA LYS A 189 -13.01 -9.41 -3.60
C LYS A 189 -11.75 -9.04 -2.81
N GLU A 190 -11.90 -8.48 -1.61
CA GLU A 190 -10.76 -8.07 -0.78
C GLU A 190 -9.92 -9.27 -0.29
N GLY A 191 -10.56 -10.42 -0.08
CA GLY A 191 -9.89 -11.68 0.28
C GLY A 191 -9.26 -12.43 -0.89
N VAL A 192 -9.51 -12.01 -2.12
CA VAL A 192 -8.94 -12.65 -3.32
C VAL A 192 -7.56 -12.08 -3.60
N SER A 193 -6.59 -12.96 -3.85
CA SER A 193 -5.24 -12.54 -4.23
C SER A 193 -5.27 -11.74 -5.53
N ARG A 194 -4.60 -10.60 -5.57
CA ARG A 194 -4.32 -9.88 -6.81
C ARG A 194 -3.08 -10.50 -7.43
N ARG A 195 -3.20 -11.07 -8.61
CA ARG A 195 -2.11 -11.74 -9.32
C ARG A 195 -1.85 -11.08 -10.66
N ASN A 196 -0.58 -10.80 -10.91
CA ASN A 196 -0.10 -10.31 -12.19
C ASN A 196 1.01 -11.23 -12.70
N GLN A 197 1.06 -11.38 -14.00
CA GLN A 197 2.04 -12.22 -14.68
C GLN A 197 2.49 -11.51 -15.94
N ALA A 198 3.80 -11.52 -16.18
CA ALA A 198 4.33 -10.87 -17.36
C ALA A 198 5.53 -11.64 -17.93
N LEU A 199 5.57 -11.72 -19.25
CA LEU A 199 6.75 -12.10 -20.02
C LEU A 199 7.19 -10.89 -20.84
N ALA A 200 8.40 -10.42 -20.60
CA ALA A 200 8.98 -9.30 -21.36
C ALA A 200 10.25 -9.74 -22.06
N GLY A 201 10.45 -9.28 -23.27
CA GLY A 201 11.65 -9.54 -24.03
C GLY A 201 12.22 -8.27 -24.64
N ARG A 202 13.52 -8.23 -24.74
CA ARG A 202 14.27 -7.21 -25.47
C ARG A 202 15.32 -7.87 -26.32
N PHE A 203 15.38 -7.48 -27.57
CA PHE A 203 16.48 -7.77 -28.46
C PHE A 203 17.06 -6.45 -28.97
N ALA A 204 18.35 -6.24 -28.74
CA ALA A 204 19.01 -5.05 -29.22
C ALA A 204 20.24 -5.45 -30.07
N TYR A 205 20.42 -4.76 -31.16
CA TYR A 205 21.53 -4.96 -32.09
C TYR A 205 22.17 -3.63 -32.44
N ASN A 206 23.48 -3.62 -32.39
CA ASN A 206 24.28 -2.47 -32.73
C ASN A 206 25.37 -2.92 -33.73
N TYR A 207 25.45 -2.23 -34.84
CA TYR A 207 26.50 -2.43 -35.85
C TYR A 207 27.50 -1.27 -35.79
N ASN A 208 28.71 -1.55 -35.39
CA ASN A 208 29.85 -0.63 -35.37
C ASN A 208 29.55 0.72 -34.69
N TYR A 209 28.67 0.71 -33.65
CA TYR A 209 28.17 1.90 -32.94
C TYR A 209 27.51 2.95 -33.84
N ARG A 210 27.13 2.56 -35.03
CA ARG A 210 26.58 3.40 -36.08
C ARG A 210 25.08 3.20 -36.26
N TYR A 211 24.66 1.96 -36.44
CA TYR A 211 23.26 1.57 -36.61
C TYR A 211 22.77 0.78 -35.44
N PHE A 212 21.60 1.15 -34.93
CA PHE A 212 21.02 0.53 -33.74
C PHE A 212 19.59 0.09 -34.08
N VAL A 213 19.26 -1.11 -33.72
CA VAL A 213 17.91 -1.67 -33.78
C VAL A 213 17.57 -2.20 -32.40
N ASP A 214 16.41 -1.86 -31.88
CA ASP A 214 15.93 -2.34 -30.58
C ASP A 214 14.48 -2.79 -30.76
N PHE A 215 14.19 -4.01 -30.38
CA PHE A 215 12.87 -4.59 -30.33
C PHE A 215 12.57 -5.02 -28.92
N ASN A 216 11.45 -4.53 -28.38
CA ASN A 216 10.96 -4.88 -27.06
C ASN A 216 9.54 -5.43 -27.20
N PHE A 217 9.16 -6.34 -26.33
CA PHE A 217 7.79 -6.75 -26.19
C PHE A 217 7.45 -7.01 -24.73
N GLY A 218 6.21 -6.75 -24.35
CA GLY A 218 5.59 -7.19 -23.11
C GLY A 218 4.37 -8.05 -23.45
N TYR A 219 4.26 -9.20 -22.81
CA TYR A 219 3.07 -10.04 -22.80
C TYR A 219 2.58 -10.14 -21.37
N ASN A 220 1.66 -9.25 -21.03
CA ASN A 220 1.25 -9.00 -19.66
C ASN A 220 -0.15 -9.55 -19.41
N GLY A 221 -0.30 -10.28 -18.31
CA GLY A 221 -1.57 -10.81 -17.85
C GLY A 221 -2.01 -10.13 -16.54
N SER A 222 -3.28 -9.72 -16.49
CA SER A 222 -3.92 -9.15 -15.32
C SER A 222 -5.22 -9.86 -15.00
N GLU A 223 -5.46 -10.10 -13.72
CA GLU A 223 -6.72 -10.66 -13.23
C GLU A 223 -7.89 -9.67 -13.26
N ASN A 224 -7.63 -8.39 -13.54
CA ASN A 224 -8.68 -7.41 -13.77
C ASN A 224 -9.51 -7.68 -15.03
N PHE A 225 -9.07 -8.61 -15.87
CA PHE A 225 -9.78 -9.02 -17.08
C PHE A 225 -10.34 -10.45 -16.97
N ALA A 226 -11.47 -10.69 -17.60
CA ALA A 226 -12.10 -12.00 -17.64
C ALA A 226 -11.22 -13.06 -18.30
N LYS A 227 -11.47 -14.33 -17.98
CA LYS A 227 -10.79 -15.47 -18.60
C LYS A 227 -10.89 -15.37 -20.14
N GLY A 228 -9.77 -15.52 -20.83
CA GLY A 228 -9.67 -15.35 -22.28
C GLY A 228 -9.21 -13.96 -22.74
N HIS A 229 -9.31 -12.94 -21.89
CA HIS A 229 -8.91 -11.55 -22.18
C HIS A 229 -7.83 -11.02 -21.23
N ARG A 230 -7.24 -11.89 -20.41
CA ARG A 230 -6.29 -11.50 -19.35
C ARG A 230 -4.95 -11.03 -19.87
N PHE A 231 -4.54 -11.50 -21.04
CA PHE A 231 -3.22 -11.25 -21.59
C PHE A 231 -3.27 -10.27 -22.77
N GLY A 232 -2.38 -9.29 -22.73
CA GLY A 232 -2.18 -8.32 -23.80
C GLY A 232 -0.74 -8.36 -24.32
N PHE A 233 -0.55 -8.22 -25.63
CA PHE A 233 0.75 -8.12 -26.26
C PHE A 233 1.08 -6.67 -26.63
N PHE A 234 2.21 -6.18 -26.16
CA PHE A 234 2.63 -4.79 -26.25
C PHE A 234 4.03 -4.68 -26.88
N PRO A 235 4.14 -4.65 -28.21
CA PRO A 235 5.41 -4.51 -28.90
C PRO A 235 5.88 -3.05 -28.92
N ALA A 236 7.21 -2.86 -28.89
CA ALA A 236 7.85 -1.59 -29.12
C ALA A 236 9.15 -1.80 -29.90
N TYR A 237 9.45 -0.92 -30.85
CA TYR A 237 10.67 -0.95 -31.63
C TYR A 237 11.26 0.42 -31.78
N SER A 238 12.58 0.45 -31.89
CA SER A 238 13.31 1.67 -32.20
C SER A 238 14.46 1.41 -33.14
N LEU A 239 14.68 2.40 -33.96
CA LEU A 239 15.83 2.48 -34.89
C LEU A 239 16.62 3.73 -34.53
N ALA A 240 17.95 3.64 -34.55
CA ALA A 240 18.76 4.82 -34.40
C ALA A 240 20.00 4.75 -35.31
N TRP A 241 20.39 5.92 -35.73
CA TRP A 241 21.57 6.13 -36.59
C TRP A 241 22.46 7.19 -35.97
N ASN A 242 23.69 6.81 -35.67
CA ASN A 242 24.71 7.71 -35.18
C ASN A 242 25.54 8.23 -36.38
N ILE A 243 25.12 9.34 -36.92
CA ILE A 243 25.67 9.99 -38.10
C ILE A 243 27.12 10.41 -37.86
N ALA A 244 27.45 10.80 -36.64
CA ALA A 244 28.83 11.18 -36.27
C ALA A 244 29.86 10.04 -36.49
N GLU A 245 29.41 8.78 -36.44
CA GLU A 245 30.25 7.59 -36.69
C GLU A 245 30.44 7.24 -38.18
N GLU A 246 29.78 7.98 -39.09
CA GLU A 246 29.99 7.77 -40.51
C GLU A 246 31.41 8.20 -40.93
N LYS A 247 32.03 7.36 -41.78
CA LYS A 247 33.43 7.59 -42.19
C LYS A 247 33.66 8.98 -42.81
N ILE A 248 32.71 9.47 -43.59
CA ILE A 248 32.75 10.80 -44.21
C ILE A 248 32.69 11.90 -43.18
N ILE A 249 31.76 11.77 -42.23
CA ILE A 249 31.52 12.75 -41.15
C ILE A 249 32.77 12.82 -40.23
N LYS A 250 33.26 11.67 -39.78
CA LYS A 250 34.48 11.59 -38.94
C LYS A 250 35.71 12.23 -39.62
N LYS A 251 35.81 12.10 -40.95
CA LYS A 251 36.94 12.67 -41.70
C LYS A 251 36.85 14.20 -41.80
N HIS A 252 35.66 14.77 -41.99
CA HIS A 252 35.50 16.20 -42.29
C HIS A 252 35.05 17.03 -41.07
N LEU A 253 34.29 16.42 -40.17
CA LEU A 253 33.74 17.12 -38.98
C LEU A 253 34.31 16.51 -37.69
N LYS A 254 35.64 16.64 -37.51
CA LYS A 254 36.37 16.07 -36.34
C LYS A 254 35.91 16.58 -34.96
N TRP A 255 35.23 17.72 -34.92
CA TRP A 255 34.67 18.30 -33.75
C TRP A 255 33.36 17.65 -33.31
N MET A 256 32.68 16.93 -34.23
CA MET A 256 31.39 16.29 -33.96
C MET A 256 31.59 14.89 -33.34
N ASN A 257 31.55 14.82 -32.01
CA ASN A 257 31.78 13.59 -31.27
C ASN A 257 30.53 12.70 -31.24
N MET A 258 29.34 13.28 -31.32
CA MET A 258 28.07 12.53 -31.31
C MET A 258 26.96 13.31 -32.04
N PHE A 259 26.35 12.65 -33.03
CA PHE A 259 25.10 13.09 -33.64
C PHE A 259 24.25 11.87 -33.97
N LYS A 260 23.27 11.58 -33.09
CA LYS A 260 22.43 10.38 -33.15
C LYS A 260 20.98 10.75 -33.35
N VAL A 261 20.37 10.27 -34.41
CA VAL A 261 18.93 10.37 -34.65
C VAL A 261 18.29 9.06 -34.24
N ARG A 262 17.15 9.13 -33.57
CA ARG A 262 16.40 7.97 -33.09
C ARG A 262 14.91 8.12 -33.42
N TYR A 263 14.32 7.05 -33.90
CA TYR A 263 12.88 6.88 -34.04
C TYR A 263 12.44 5.70 -33.18
N SER A 264 11.31 5.85 -32.46
CA SER A 264 10.74 4.77 -31.68
C SER A 264 9.22 4.80 -31.75
N TYR A 265 8.64 3.61 -31.78
CA TYR A 265 7.20 3.40 -31.71
C TYR A 265 6.90 2.25 -30.77
N GLY A 266 5.83 2.34 -29.98
CA GLY A 266 5.41 1.28 -29.07
C GLY A 266 3.95 1.37 -28.70
N LYS A 267 3.40 0.22 -28.33
CA LYS A 267 2.08 0.09 -27.71
C LYS A 267 2.25 -0.15 -26.23
N VAL A 268 1.37 0.44 -25.43
CA VAL A 268 1.29 0.23 -23.98
C VAL A 268 -0.12 -0.18 -23.59
N GLY A 269 -0.25 -0.95 -22.52
CA GLY A 269 -1.52 -1.32 -21.94
C GLY A 269 -1.65 -0.75 -20.53
N ASN A 270 -2.89 -0.56 -20.08
CA ASN A 270 -3.21 -0.19 -18.72
C ASN A 270 -4.34 -1.10 -18.22
N ASP A 271 -4.14 -1.71 -17.05
CA ASP A 271 -5.12 -2.56 -16.38
C ASP A 271 -5.81 -1.87 -15.19
N ASN A 272 -5.48 -0.60 -14.93
CA ASN A 272 -6.12 0.18 -13.89
C ASN A 272 -7.45 0.77 -14.40
N VAL A 273 -8.52 0.03 -14.16
CA VAL A 273 -9.88 0.41 -14.57
C VAL A 273 -10.72 0.97 -13.40
N GLY A 274 -10.05 1.36 -12.30
CA GLY A 274 -10.69 2.00 -11.14
C GLY A 274 -11.32 1.04 -10.14
N THR A 275 -11.61 -0.22 -10.53
CA THR A 275 -12.17 -1.25 -9.66
C THR A 275 -11.43 -2.56 -9.82
N ARG A 276 -11.40 -3.39 -8.77
CA ARG A 276 -10.86 -4.75 -8.87
C ARG A 276 -11.89 -5.67 -9.51
N PHE A 277 -11.43 -6.55 -10.40
CA PHE A 277 -12.28 -7.55 -11.06
C PHE A 277 -13.59 -6.97 -11.61
N PRO A 278 -13.53 -5.96 -12.52
CA PRO A 278 -14.74 -5.30 -13.02
C PRO A 278 -15.69 -6.25 -13.76
N TYR A 279 -15.23 -7.41 -14.15
CA TYR A 279 -16.04 -8.47 -14.78
C TYR A 279 -16.80 -9.36 -13.76
N LEU A 280 -16.41 -9.30 -12.47
CA LEU A 280 -17.16 -9.97 -11.42
C LEU A 280 -18.28 -9.05 -10.94
N TYR A 281 -19.46 -9.58 -10.88
CA TYR A 281 -20.60 -8.88 -10.33
C TYR A 281 -21.11 -9.59 -9.09
N SER A 282 -21.61 -8.82 -8.16
CA SER A 282 -22.39 -9.31 -7.03
C SER A 282 -23.78 -8.68 -7.08
N ILE A 283 -24.78 -9.45 -6.84
CA ILE A 283 -26.16 -9.00 -6.75
C ILE A 283 -26.50 -8.94 -5.28
N ALA A 284 -26.92 -7.77 -4.78
CA ALA A 284 -27.45 -7.67 -3.44
C ALA A 284 -28.93 -8.09 -3.44
N ASP A 285 -29.26 -9.10 -2.67
CA ASP A 285 -30.63 -9.58 -2.52
C ASP A 285 -31.51 -8.58 -1.75
N ASN A 286 -30.89 -7.71 -0.98
CA ASN A 286 -31.56 -6.69 -0.19
C ASN A 286 -30.78 -5.38 -0.15
N TYR A 287 -31.45 -4.30 0.15
CA TYR A 287 -30.84 -3.03 0.47
C TYR A 287 -31.61 -2.32 1.60
N LYS A 288 -30.93 -1.44 2.29
CA LYS A 288 -31.57 -0.59 3.30
C LYS A 288 -31.91 0.78 2.71
N GLU A 289 -33.17 1.16 2.89
CA GLU A 289 -33.62 2.49 2.58
C GLU A 289 -34.39 3.00 3.81
N ASN A 290 -33.97 4.10 4.37
CA ASN A 290 -34.53 4.67 5.62
C ASN A 290 -34.58 3.65 6.76
N ASP A 291 -33.47 2.93 7.00
CA ASP A 291 -33.36 1.85 8.00
C ASP A 291 -34.26 0.62 7.80
N GLN A 292 -35.02 0.56 6.72
CA GLN A 292 -35.82 -0.60 6.38
C GLN A 292 -35.09 -1.48 5.35
N THR A 293 -35.04 -2.77 5.61
CA THR A 293 -34.51 -3.74 4.65
C THR A 293 -35.57 -4.02 3.58
N LYS A 294 -35.25 -3.71 2.32
CA LYS A 294 -36.11 -4.02 1.18
C LYS A 294 -35.50 -5.13 0.34
N TYR A 295 -36.33 -6.07 -0.08
CA TYR A 295 -35.94 -7.20 -0.93
C TYR A 295 -36.27 -6.88 -2.39
N TYR A 296 -35.35 -7.14 -3.30
CA TYR A 296 -35.59 -7.01 -4.73
C TYR A 296 -36.10 -8.29 -5.33
N ALA A 297 -37.24 -8.21 -5.99
CA ALA A 297 -37.80 -9.30 -6.78
C ALA A 297 -37.32 -9.30 -8.26
N GLY A 298 -36.36 -8.49 -8.63
CA GLY A 298 -35.85 -8.38 -10.00
C GLY A 298 -34.74 -7.34 -10.22
N TYR A 299 -34.20 -7.31 -11.41
CA TYR A 299 -33.15 -6.37 -11.81
C TYR A 299 -33.71 -4.97 -12.05
N ASN A 300 -33.22 -3.99 -11.33
CA ASN A 300 -33.42 -2.60 -11.72
C ASN A 300 -32.06 -1.89 -11.79
N TRP A 301 -31.48 -1.88 -12.98
CA TRP A 301 -30.17 -1.33 -13.25
C TRP A 301 -30.05 0.18 -13.02
N ALA A 302 -31.17 0.89 -13.19
CA ALA A 302 -31.21 2.32 -13.17
C ALA A 302 -31.29 2.93 -11.77
N THR A 303 -31.70 2.17 -10.76
CA THR A 303 -31.98 2.67 -9.41
C THR A 303 -30.93 2.35 -8.39
N TYR A 304 -29.87 1.67 -8.77
CA TYR A 304 -28.77 1.39 -7.86
C TYR A 304 -27.90 2.61 -7.67
N GLY A 305 -28.13 3.29 -6.58
CA GLY A 305 -27.28 4.41 -6.13
C GLY A 305 -25.86 3.95 -5.79
N SER A 306 -24.96 4.89 -5.62
CA SER A 306 -23.52 4.75 -5.45
C SER A 306 -23.05 3.88 -4.29
N ASN A 307 -23.93 3.49 -3.36
CA ASN A 307 -23.57 2.75 -2.14
C ASN A 307 -23.80 1.25 -2.23
N LYS A 308 -24.09 0.72 -3.39
CA LYS A 308 -24.45 -0.69 -3.53
C LYS A 308 -23.35 -1.41 -4.29
N SER A 309 -22.92 -2.53 -3.73
CA SER A 309 -21.90 -3.41 -4.29
C SER A 309 -22.39 -4.08 -5.58
N TYR A 310 -22.72 -3.24 -6.53
CA TYR A 310 -23.16 -3.65 -7.83
C TYR A 310 -22.08 -3.34 -8.84
N ASN A 311 -21.35 -4.36 -9.23
CA ASN A 311 -20.43 -4.29 -10.35
C ASN A 311 -21.13 -4.92 -11.54
N GLY A 312 -21.72 -4.08 -12.35
CA GLY A 312 -22.51 -4.51 -13.49
C GLY A 312 -21.79 -5.48 -14.42
N LEU A 313 -22.56 -6.38 -14.98
CA LEU A 313 -22.17 -7.11 -16.18
C LEU A 313 -21.93 -6.13 -17.32
N ARG A 314 -20.75 -6.15 -17.89
CA ARG A 314 -20.46 -5.62 -19.22
C ARG A 314 -19.84 -6.71 -20.08
#